data_23c6ac9460f0ecb45d6121efdb5b768e
#
_entry.id   23c6ac9460f0ecb45d6121efdb5b768e
#
_cell.length_a   1.000
_cell.length_b   1.000
_cell.length_c   1.000
_cell.angle_alpha   90.00
_cell.angle_beta   90.00
_cell.angle_gamma   90.00
#
_symmetry.space_group_name_H-M   'P 1'
#
loop_
_entity.id
_entity.type
_entity.pdbx_description
1 polymer ?
#
loop_
_entity_poly.entity_id
_entity_poly.type
_entity_poly.pdbx_seq_one_letter_code
_entity_poly.pdbx_strand_id
1 'polypeptide(L)'
;GEGQTADYTDTGAWSSKAIKEVQLFGNVNVACSSKESVYNHIPKDLNQSDDAIYLHVTSNNTIYGTQWHAFPKPVNSNGFLAADMSSDIFSRPIDVSQFGLIYAGAQKNMGPAGVTLVIIRDDILGKVNRPIPTMMNYQTHIDKRSMFNTPPVMSIYTVNRTLHWLKENGGIEAMAEKNKRKAEKLYAEIERNPLFASPISKEDQSLMNVPFIFANGGDESDFLSFCDGRGLKTLKGHRSVGGFRASIYNAMPEAGVDALIQAMQEYKNQ
;
A
#
# COMPACT_ATOMS: atom_id res chain seq x y z
N GLY A 1 1.05 -15.74 19.63
CA GLY A 1 1.88 -16.27 20.73
C GLY A 1 2.66 -17.49 20.28
N GLU A 2 3.51 -18.04 21.15
CA GLU A 2 4.26 -19.25 20.86
C GLU A 2 3.32 -20.40 20.51
N GLY A 3 3.64 -21.14 19.42
CA GLY A 3 2.80 -22.24 18.93
C GLY A 3 1.54 -21.83 18.15
N GLN A 4 1.20 -20.54 18.09
CA GLN A 4 0.08 -20.04 17.29
C GLN A 4 0.49 -19.79 15.85
N THR A 5 -0.45 -19.98 14.91
CA THR A 5 -0.26 -19.76 13.48
C THR A 5 -0.88 -18.44 13.04
N ALA A 6 -0.22 -17.74 12.14
CA ALA A 6 -0.77 -16.60 11.41
C ALA A 6 -0.65 -16.84 9.90
N ASP A 7 -1.70 -16.52 9.17
CA ASP A 7 -1.70 -16.56 7.72
C ASP A 7 -1.21 -15.24 7.12
N TYR A 8 -0.39 -15.33 6.09
CA TYR A 8 0.14 -14.18 5.38
C TYR A 8 -0.04 -14.34 3.87
N THR A 9 -0.36 -13.24 3.19
CA THR A 9 -0.31 -13.18 1.73
C THR A 9 1.03 -12.60 1.29
N ASP A 10 1.81 -13.34 0.51
CA ASP A 10 3.09 -12.88 -0.04
C ASP A 10 2.88 -12.26 -1.43
N THR A 11 2.47 -10.99 -1.45
CA THR A 11 2.12 -10.24 -2.65
C THR A 11 3.10 -9.11 -2.99
N GLY A 12 4.22 -9.03 -2.28
CA GLY A 12 5.22 -8.01 -2.53
C GLY A 12 6.35 -7.97 -1.51
N ALA A 13 7.29 -7.03 -1.68
CA ALA A 13 8.45 -6.92 -0.81
C ALA A 13 8.09 -6.61 0.66
N TRP A 14 7.01 -5.85 0.89
CA TRP A 14 6.62 -5.48 2.26
C TRP A 14 5.95 -6.65 2.97
N SER A 15 5.08 -7.40 2.31
CA SER A 15 4.53 -8.63 2.85
C SER A 15 5.61 -9.69 3.14
N SER A 16 6.56 -9.88 2.20
CA SER A 16 7.70 -10.79 2.43
C SER A 16 8.56 -10.40 3.64
N LYS A 17 8.74 -9.09 3.90
CA LYS A 17 9.44 -8.62 5.09
C LYS A 17 8.63 -8.88 6.36
N ALA A 18 7.31 -8.60 6.33
CA ALA A 18 6.44 -8.87 7.46
C ALA A 18 6.43 -10.37 7.83
N ILE A 19 6.41 -11.26 6.83
CA ILE A 19 6.52 -12.71 7.03
C ILE A 19 7.80 -13.07 7.79
N LYS A 20 8.95 -12.50 7.40
CA LYS A 20 10.23 -12.77 8.07
C LYS A 20 10.24 -12.34 9.52
N GLU A 21 9.65 -11.17 9.82
CA GLU A 21 9.60 -10.65 11.19
C GLU A 21 8.67 -11.47 12.08
N VAL A 22 7.50 -11.88 11.58
CA VAL A 22 6.55 -12.62 12.40
C VAL A 22 7.01 -14.06 12.69
N GLN A 23 7.85 -14.66 11.84
CA GLN A 23 8.47 -15.95 12.08
C GLN A 23 9.32 -16.01 13.38
N LEU A 24 9.74 -14.86 13.90
CA LEU A 24 10.42 -14.74 15.19
C LEU A 24 9.48 -14.94 16.39
N PHE A 25 8.16 -14.90 16.19
CA PHE A 25 7.17 -14.88 17.26
C PHE A 25 6.18 -16.05 17.24
N GLY A 26 6.08 -16.78 16.13
CA GLY A 26 5.13 -17.89 15.98
C GLY A 26 5.23 -18.55 14.61
N ASN A 27 4.29 -19.45 14.35
CA ASN A 27 4.21 -20.15 13.07
C ASN A 27 3.59 -19.24 12.01
N VAL A 28 4.08 -19.35 10.78
CA VAL A 28 3.55 -18.62 9.65
C VAL A 28 3.16 -19.61 8.55
N ASN A 29 1.92 -19.53 8.11
CA ASN A 29 1.48 -20.12 6.86
C ASN A 29 1.43 -19.01 5.79
N VAL A 30 2.08 -19.25 4.66
CA VAL A 30 1.97 -18.37 3.48
C VAL A 30 0.77 -18.83 2.68
N ALA A 31 -0.37 -18.17 2.92
CA ALA A 31 -1.65 -18.56 2.33
C ALA A 31 -1.69 -18.42 0.81
N CYS A 32 -0.92 -17.49 0.25
CA CYS A 32 -0.68 -17.36 -1.19
C CYS A 32 0.60 -16.59 -1.46
N SER A 33 1.17 -16.78 -2.66
CA SER A 33 2.32 -16.00 -3.13
C SER A 33 2.24 -15.78 -4.63
N SER A 34 2.55 -14.57 -5.07
CA SER A 34 2.78 -14.24 -6.49
C SER A 34 4.26 -13.96 -6.80
N LYS A 35 5.17 -14.41 -5.94
CA LYS A 35 6.60 -14.16 -6.04
C LYS A 35 7.21 -14.69 -7.35
N GLU A 36 6.80 -15.88 -7.82
CA GLU A 36 7.31 -16.49 -9.05
C GLU A 36 6.99 -15.65 -10.30
N SER A 37 5.87 -14.93 -10.27
CA SER A 37 5.46 -13.98 -11.31
C SER A 37 5.93 -12.55 -11.05
N VAL A 38 6.93 -12.37 -10.19
CA VAL A 38 7.46 -11.04 -9.79
C VAL A 38 6.36 -10.14 -9.21
N TYR A 39 5.40 -10.74 -8.49
CA TYR A 39 4.31 -10.03 -7.82
C TYR A 39 3.42 -9.18 -8.75
N ASN A 40 3.23 -9.65 -10.00
CA ASN A 40 2.47 -8.91 -11.00
C ASN A 40 0.94 -9.06 -10.89
N HIS A 41 0.46 -9.85 -9.93
CA HIS A 41 -0.98 -10.05 -9.66
C HIS A 41 -1.24 -10.37 -8.19
N ILE A 42 -2.50 -10.30 -7.79
CA ILE A 42 -2.99 -10.75 -6.50
C ILE A 42 -3.59 -12.17 -6.67
N PRO A 43 -3.01 -13.21 -6.03
CA PRO A 43 -3.59 -14.55 -6.08
C PRO A 43 -5.01 -14.57 -5.52
N LYS A 44 -5.92 -15.28 -6.20
CA LYS A 44 -7.34 -15.35 -5.79
C LYS A 44 -7.59 -16.54 -4.85
N ASP A 45 -6.80 -17.60 -4.99
CA ASP A 45 -6.90 -18.79 -4.16
C ASP A 45 -5.94 -18.69 -2.97
N LEU A 46 -6.49 -18.76 -1.77
CA LEU A 46 -5.75 -18.68 -0.52
C LEU A 46 -5.85 -20.00 0.22
N ASN A 47 -4.71 -20.65 0.47
CA ASN A 47 -4.59 -21.84 1.32
C ASN A 47 -4.39 -21.40 2.77
N GLN A 48 -5.49 -21.06 3.44
CA GLN A 48 -5.49 -20.59 4.82
C GLN A 48 -5.48 -21.77 5.82
N SER A 49 -4.92 -21.53 6.99
CA SER A 49 -4.96 -22.47 8.13
C SER A 49 -6.25 -22.33 8.91
N ASP A 50 -6.90 -23.45 9.24
CA ASP A 50 -8.17 -23.44 9.98
C ASP A 50 -8.03 -22.85 11.40
N ASP A 51 -6.83 -22.84 11.97
CA ASP A 51 -6.50 -22.35 13.30
C ASP A 51 -5.75 -20.99 13.31
N ALA A 52 -5.55 -20.38 12.15
CA ALA A 52 -4.84 -19.11 12.08
C ALA A 52 -5.52 -18.03 12.92
N ILE A 53 -4.73 -17.35 13.76
CA ILE A 53 -5.24 -16.26 14.62
C ILE A 53 -5.63 -15.04 13.79
N TYR A 54 -4.91 -14.78 12.72
CA TYR A 54 -5.24 -13.72 11.77
C TYR A 54 -4.71 -14.05 10.37
N LEU A 55 -5.35 -13.44 9.39
CA LEU A 55 -4.87 -13.34 8.01
C LEU A 55 -4.30 -11.94 7.80
N HIS A 56 -3.05 -11.85 7.37
CA HIS A 56 -2.40 -10.57 7.08
C HIS A 56 -2.34 -10.29 5.59
N VAL A 57 -2.72 -9.07 5.20
CA VAL A 57 -2.60 -8.56 3.82
C VAL A 57 -1.84 -7.24 3.80
N THR A 58 -1.07 -7.02 2.73
CA THR A 58 -0.56 -5.69 2.36
C THR A 58 -1.49 -5.15 1.29
N SER A 59 -2.35 -4.19 1.65
CA SER A 59 -3.48 -3.74 0.82
C SER A 59 -3.06 -3.17 -0.53
N ASN A 60 -1.92 -2.47 -0.57
CA ASN A 60 -1.33 -1.90 -1.78
C ASN A 60 0.18 -2.12 -1.80
N ASN A 61 0.65 -2.80 -2.82
CA ASN A 61 2.07 -3.14 -3.00
C ASN A 61 2.82 -2.03 -3.74
N THR A 62 3.33 -1.06 -3.00
CA THR A 62 3.96 0.16 -3.50
C THR A 62 5.04 -0.05 -4.57
N ILE A 63 5.81 -1.14 -4.47
CA ILE A 63 6.94 -1.43 -5.37
C ILE A 63 6.46 -2.05 -6.67
N TYR A 64 5.54 -3.01 -6.56
CA TYR A 64 5.09 -3.83 -7.69
C TYR A 64 3.80 -3.32 -8.34
N GLY A 65 3.05 -2.45 -7.67
CA GLY A 65 1.87 -1.80 -8.23
C GLY A 65 0.60 -2.65 -8.25
N THR A 66 0.51 -3.68 -7.43
CA THR A 66 -0.72 -4.45 -7.22
C THR A 66 -1.48 -3.96 -5.99
N GLN A 67 -2.81 -4.04 -6.01
CA GLN A 67 -3.69 -3.58 -4.93
C GLN A 67 -4.85 -4.57 -4.71
N TRP A 68 -5.16 -4.85 -3.46
CA TRP A 68 -6.37 -5.58 -3.08
C TRP A 68 -7.59 -4.68 -3.24
N HIS A 69 -8.38 -4.88 -4.29
CA HIS A 69 -9.63 -4.13 -4.49
C HIS A 69 -10.76 -4.67 -3.62
N ALA A 70 -10.74 -5.97 -3.31
CA ALA A 70 -11.60 -6.62 -2.33
C ALA A 70 -10.73 -7.43 -1.36
N PHE A 71 -11.10 -7.45 -0.09
CA PHE A 71 -10.31 -8.13 0.93
C PHE A 71 -10.82 -9.56 1.18
N PRO A 72 -9.92 -10.53 1.36
CA PRO A 72 -10.29 -11.89 1.72
C PRO A 72 -10.82 -11.95 3.16
N LYS A 73 -11.59 -12.98 3.45
CA LYS A 73 -12.04 -13.27 4.82
C LYS A 73 -11.18 -14.38 5.43
N PRO A 74 -10.81 -14.27 6.71
CA PRO A 74 -10.23 -15.40 7.43
C PRO A 74 -11.19 -16.61 7.43
N VAL A 75 -10.65 -17.82 7.23
CA VAL A 75 -11.46 -19.06 7.32
C VAL A 75 -11.74 -19.41 8.77
N ASN A 76 -10.80 -19.14 9.67
CA ASN A 76 -11.06 -19.28 11.12
C ASN A 76 -12.06 -18.21 11.56
N SER A 77 -13.25 -18.63 12.00
CA SER A 77 -14.31 -17.73 12.49
C SER A 77 -13.92 -16.91 13.73
N ASN A 78 -12.92 -17.36 14.49
CA ASN A 78 -12.35 -16.64 15.63
C ASN A 78 -11.11 -15.81 15.26
N GLY A 79 -10.66 -15.94 14.03
CA GLY A 79 -9.57 -15.15 13.46
C GLY A 79 -10.02 -13.76 13.03
N PHE A 80 -9.08 -12.94 12.63
CA PHE A 80 -9.35 -11.60 12.12
C PHE A 80 -8.46 -11.23 10.95
N LEU A 81 -8.89 -10.25 10.16
CA LEU A 81 -8.09 -9.67 9.09
C LEU A 81 -7.20 -8.58 9.65
N ALA A 82 -5.90 -8.65 9.38
CA ALA A 82 -4.91 -7.61 9.66
C ALA A 82 -4.40 -7.00 8.35
N ALA A 83 -4.32 -5.68 8.24
CA ALA A 83 -3.91 -5.02 7.02
C ALA A 83 -2.84 -3.95 7.22
N ASP A 84 -1.78 -4.02 6.40
CA ASP A 84 -0.89 -2.90 6.13
C ASP A 84 -1.52 -2.03 5.03
N MET A 85 -2.01 -0.86 5.40
CA MET A 85 -2.59 0.12 4.48
C MET A 85 -1.70 1.35 4.30
N SER A 86 -0.40 1.25 4.56
CA SER A 86 0.51 2.40 4.53
C SER A 86 0.49 3.19 3.22
N SER A 87 0.17 2.56 2.09
CA SER A 87 0.20 3.23 0.79
C SER A 87 -1.15 3.52 0.16
N ASP A 88 -2.25 3.09 0.78
CA ASP A 88 -3.60 3.36 0.26
C ASP A 88 -4.65 3.70 1.33
N ILE A 89 -4.23 3.91 2.58
CA ILE A 89 -5.15 4.40 3.62
C ILE A 89 -5.80 5.73 3.18
N PHE A 90 -7.09 5.90 3.43
CA PHE A 90 -7.88 7.07 3.02
C PHE A 90 -7.92 7.36 1.51
N SER A 91 -7.54 6.39 0.67
CA SER A 91 -7.63 6.56 -0.80
C SER A 91 -9.00 6.21 -1.37
N ARG A 92 -9.78 5.44 -0.63
CA ARG A 92 -11.12 4.95 -1.00
C ARG A 92 -11.92 4.55 0.24
N PRO A 93 -13.25 4.48 0.16
CA PRO A 93 -14.08 3.90 1.20
C PRO A 93 -13.73 2.44 1.44
N ILE A 94 -13.65 2.04 2.70
CA ILE A 94 -13.51 0.65 3.16
C ILE A 94 -14.47 0.40 4.32
N ASP A 95 -14.96 -0.80 4.43
CA ASP A 95 -15.69 -1.24 5.62
C ASP A 95 -14.67 -1.66 6.70
N VAL A 96 -14.40 -0.75 7.64
CA VAL A 96 -13.43 -0.96 8.73
C VAL A 96 -13.83 -2.13 9.62
N SER A 97 -15.12 -2.49 9.70
CA SER A 97 -15.60 -3.61 10.53
C SER A 97 -15.08 -4.98 10.08
N GLN A 98 -14.61 -5.11 8.84
CA GLN A 98 -13.98 -6.33 8.33
C GLN A 98 -12.63 -6.64 8.97
N PHE A 99 -12.01 -5.66 9.63
CA PHE A 99 -10.65 -5.78 10.14
C PHE A 99 -10.62 -5.87 11.67
N GLY A 100 -9.72 -6.69 12.19
CA GLY A 100 -9.33 -6.63 13.59
C GLY A 100 -8.21 -5.62 13.81
N LEU A 101 -7.33 -5.46 12.81
CA LEU A 101 -6.20 -4.54 12.87
C LEU A 101 -5.94 -3.90 11.51
N ILE A 102 -5.85 -2.58 11.47
CA ILE A 102 -5.28 -1.82 10.35
C ILE A 102 -4.11 -1.01 10.89
N TYR A 103 -2.99 -1.00 10.18
CA TYR A 103 -1.91 -0.07 10.45
C TYR A 103 -1.42 0.60 9.17
N ALA A 104 -0.98 1.85 9.31
CA ALA A 104 -0.55 2.65 8.18
C ALA A 104 0.50 3.69 8.59
N GLY A 105 1.69 3.60 8.03
CA GLY A 105 2.70 4.65 8.13
C GLY A 105 2.26 5.91 7.36
N ALA A 106 2.41 7.08 7.97
CA ALA A 106 1.89 8.34 7.41
C ALA A 106 2.56 8.79 6.11
N GLN A 107 3.83 8.42 5.90
CA GLN A 107 4.74 9.01 4.90
C GLN A 107 4.34 8.87 3.42
N LYS A 108 3.25 8.20 3.13
CA LYS A 108 2.77 8.03 1.74
C LYS A 108 1.50 8.83 1.48
N ASN A 109 0.46 8.61 2.27
CA ASN A 109 -0.86 9.17 1.97
C ASN A 109 -1.44 10.11 3.05
N MET A 110 -0.82 10.17 4.23
CA MET A 110 -1.35 10.98 5.35
C MET A 110 -0.48 12.19 5.73
N GLY A 111 0.84 12.14 5.47
CA GLY A 111 1.74 13.20 5.91
C GLY A 111 3.21 12.77 5.91
N PRO A 112 4.07 13.37 6.76
CA PRO A 112 5.48 13.01 6.85
C PRO A 112 5.71 11.70 7.61
N ALA A 113 6.92 11.15 7.48
CA ALA A 113 7.37 10.02 8.30
C ALA A 113 7.36 10.37 9.81
N GLY A 114 7.28 9.33 10.65
CA GLY A 114 7.35 9.44 12.10
C GLY A 114 6.01 9.21 12.81
N VAL A 115 4.91 9.06 12.08
CA VAL A 115 3.59 8.68 12.62
C VAL A 115 3.12 7.40 11.96
N THR A 116 2.53 6.51 12.75
CA THR A 116 1.80 5.34 12.27
C THR A 116 0.39 5.37 12.86
N LEU A 117 -0.61 5.37 12.00
CA LEU A 117 -2.00 5.17 12.40
C LEU A 117 -2.21 3.68 12.69
N VAL A 118 -2.86 3.37 13.81
CA VAL A 118 -3.32 2.02 14.14
C VAL A 118 -4.81 2.10 14.48
N ILE A 119 -5.60 1.26 13.82
CA ILE A 119 -7.02 1.02 14.13
C ILE A 119 -7.11 -0.42 14.57
N ILE A 120 -7.53 -0.63 15.81
CA ILE A 120 -7.58 -1.96 16.42
C ILE A 120 -8.96 -2.19 17.05
N ARG A 121 -9.49 -3.38 16.85
CA ARG A 121 -10.76 -3.82 17.41
C ARG A 121 -10.56 -4.21 18.89
N ASP A 122 -11.45 -3.76 19.76
CA ASP A 122 -11.29 -3.90 21.21
C ASP A 122 -11.20 -5.37 21.67
N ASP A 123 -11.93 -6.26 21.01
CA ASP A 123 -12.02 -7.67 21.40
C ASP A 123 -10.72 -8.47 21.17
N ILE A 124 -9.76 -7.93 20.40
CA ILE A 124 -8.46 -8.59 20.20
C ILE A 124 -7.36 -8.07 21.14
N LEU A 125 -7.65 -7.03 21.93
CA LEU A 125 -6.73 -6.53 22.94
C LEU A 125 -6.52 -7.53 24.09
N GLY A 126 -5.32 -7.53 24.65
CA GLY A 126 -4.99 -8.35 25.83
C GLY A 126 -4.95 -9.86 25.61
N LYS A 127 -5.10 -10.35 24.37
CA LYS A 127 -5.10 -11.81 24.08
C LYS A 127 -3.71 -12.43 23.98
N VAL A 128 -2.64 -11.63 24.06
CA VAL A 128 -1.27 -12.14 24.05
C VAL A 128 -0.91 -12.64 25.46
N ASN A 129 -0.61 -13.91 25.58
CA ASN A 129 -0.35 -14.58 26.87
C ASN A 129 1.15 -14.67 27.24
N ARG A 130 1.99 -13.87 26.63
CA ARG A 130 3.42 -13.74 26.93
C ARG A 130 3.76 -12.32 27.36
N PRO A 131 4.86 -12.10 28.09
CA PRO A 131 5.36 -10.76 28.36
C PRO A 131 5.68 -10.03 27.06
N ILE A 132 5.16 -8.82 26.92
CA ILE A 132 5.48 -7.91 25.82
C ILE A 132 6.03 -6.59 26.39
N PRO A 133 7.05 -5.99 25.78
CA PRO A 133 7.57 -4.69 26.19
C PRO A 133 6.46 -3.63 26.20
N THR A 134 6.52 -2.71 27.14
CA THR A 134 5.50 -1.65 27.33
C THR A 134 5.15 -0.92 26.03
N MET A 135 6.15 -0.55 25.25
CA MET A 135 5.95 0.18 23.98
C MET A 135 5.37 -0.66 22.85
N MET A 136 5.40 -1.98 22.96
CA MET A 136 4.80 -2.91 22.00
C MET A 136 3.37 -3.34 22.40
N ASN A 137 2.87 -2.86 23.54
CA ASN A 137 1.52 -3.14 24.02
C ASN A 137 0.57 -2.01 23.60
N TYR A 138 -0.38 -2.31 22.74
CA TYR A 138 -1.37 -1.33 22.28
C TYR A 138 -2.17 -0.70 23.41
N GLN A 139 -2.45 -1.43 24.49
CA GLN A 139 -3.16 -0.90 25.65
C GLN A 139 -2.42 0.30 26.27
N THR A 140 -1.09 0.25 26.32
CA THR A 140 -0.27 1.39 26.78
C THR A 140 -0.54 2.67 25.99
N HIS A 141 -0.67 2.54 24.68
CA HIS A 141 -0.93 3.68 23.80
C HIS A 141 -2.37 4.18 23.95
N ILE A 142 -3.34 3.28 24.08
CA ILE A 142 -4.75 3.61 24.27
C ILE A 142 -4.94 4.38 25.58
N ASP A 143 -4.43 3.86 26.70
CA ASP A 143 -4.56 4.47 28.04
C ASP A 143 -3.94 5.87 28.12
N LYS A 144 -2.91 6.11 27.32
CA LYS A 144 -2.18 7.40 27.27
C LYS A 144 -2.55 8.26 26.07
N ARG A 145 -3.61 7.92 25.32
CA ARG A 145 -4.05 8.64 24.12
C ARG A 145 -2.89 8.90 23.16
N SER A 146 -2.09 7.85 22.90
CA SER A 146 -0.89 7.87 22.06
C SER A 146 0.25 8.77 22.56
N MET A 147 0.21 9.25 23.79
CA MET A 147 1.21 10.17 24.40
C MET A 147 1.88 9.54 25.63
N PHE A 148 2.22 8.24 25.57
CA PHE A 148 2.98 7.61 26.64
C PHE A 148 4.39 8.22 26.78
N ASN A 149 5.06 8.43 25.65
CA ASN A 149 6.29 9.20 25.54
C ASN A 149 6.03 10.50 24.75
N THR A 150 7.00 11.41 24.74
CA THR A 150 6.92 12.64 23.94
C THR A 150 6.68 12.31 22.48
N PRO A 151 5.55 12.74 21.88
CA PRO A 151 5.19 12.38 20.53
C PRO A 151 5.89 13.25 19.47
N PRO A 152 5.96 12.82 18.20
CA PRO A 152 6.46 13.63 17.10
C PRO A 152 5.42 14.70 16.70
N VAL A 153 5.32 15.76 17.50
CA VAL A 153 4.24 16.77 17.44
C VAL A 153 4.04 17.34 16.04
N MET A 154 5.12 17.70 15.34
CA MET A 154 5.04 18.30 14.01
C MET A 154 4.45 17.32 12.99
N SER A 155 4.85 16.06 13.05
CA SER A 155 4.30 15.02 12.14
C SER A 155 2.83 14.77 12.41
N ILE A 156 2.41 14.73 13.69
CA ILE A 156 0.99 14.59 14.08
C ILE A 156 0.19 15.81 13.61
N TYR A 157 0.70 17.02 13.82
CA TYR A 157 0.06 18.25 13.34
C TYR A 157 -0.14 18.22 11.82
N THR A 158 0.88 17.82 11.07
CA THR A 158 0.78 17.74 9.60
C THR A 158 -0.24 16.68 9.16
N VAL A 159 -0.27 15.50 9.81
CA VAL A 159 -1.31 14.48 9.55
C VAL A 159 -2.71 15.07 9.81
N ASN A 160 -2.90 15.78 10.92
CA ASN A 160 -4.17 16.44 11.22
C ASN A 160 -4.56 17.42 10.11
N ARG A 161 -3.62 18.25 9.63
CA ARG A 161 -3.89 19.19 8.52
C ARG A 161 -4.25 18.49 7.22
N THR A 162 -3.57 17.39 6.90
CA THR A 162 -3.86 16.56 5.72
C THR A 162 -5.28 15.96 5.81
N LEU A 163 -5.68 15.48 6.98
CA LEU A 163 -7.02 14.91 7.17
C LEU A 163 -8.12 15.98 7.08
N HIS A 164 -7.86 17.20 7.58
CA HIS A 164 -8.78 18.35 7.38
C HIS A 164 -8.89 18.70 5.90
N TRP A 165 -7.76 18.81 5.20
CA TRP A 165 -7.74 19.02 3.75
C TRP A 165 -8.54 17.95 2.99
N LEU A 166 -8.38 16.66 3.35
CA LEU A 166 -9.15 15.58 2.75
C LEU A 166 -10.66 15.79 2.95
N LYS A 167 -11.07 16.14 4.18
CA LYS A 167 -12.47 16.40 4.53
C LYS A 167 -13.04 17.60 3.76
N GLU A 168 -12.28 18.70 3.66
CA GLU A 168 -12.66 19.92 2.95
C GLU A 168 -12.75 19.70 1.43
N ASN A 169 -12.05 18.70 0.88
CA ASN A 169 -12.09 18.33 -0.54
C ASN A 169 -13.11 17.23 -0.86
N GLY A 170 -14.15 17.10 -0.05
CA GLY A 170 -15.27 16.19 -0.28
C GLY A 170 -15.13 14.80 0.34
N GLY A 171 -14.11 14.60 1.21
CA GLY A 171 -13.94 13.35 1.94
C GLY A 171 -13.37 12.21 1.13
N ILE A 172 -13.52 11.01 1.65
CA ILE A 172 -12.93 9.80 1.07
C ILE A 172 -13.61 9.43 -0.25
N GLU A 173 -14.90 9.64 -0.39
CA GLU A 173 -15.67 9.33 -1.61
C GLU A 173 -15.18 10.17 -2.79
N ALA A 174 -15.08 11.49 -2.62
CA ALA A 174 -14.59 12.38 -3.67
C ALA A 174 -13.12 12.10 -4.00
N MET A 175 -12.32 11.73 -2.99
CA MET A 175 -10.93 11.35 -3.18
C MET A 175 -10.80 10.04 -3.97
N ALA A 176 -11.65 9.05 -3.71
CA ALA A 176 -11.68 7.79 -4.44
C ALA A 176 -11.93 8.02 -5.94
N GLU A 177 -12.92 8.85 -6.27
CA GLU A 177 -13.22 9.22 -7.67
C GLU A 177 -12.05 9.95 -8.33
N LYS A 178 -11.39 10.87 -7.62
CA LYS A 178 -10.19 11.56 -8.10
C LYS A 178 -9.04 10.58 -8.35
N ASN A 179 -8.80 9.66 -7.43
CA ASN A 179 -7.74 8.66 -7.54
C ASN A 179 -8.01 7.71 -8.72
N LYS A 180 -9.26 7.28 -8.88
CA LYS A 180 -9.69 6.44 -10.00
C LYS A 180 -9.44 7.13 -11.34
N ARG A 181 -9.89 8.38 -11.51
CA ARG A 181 -9.64 9.15 -12.75
C ARG A 181 -8.15 9.30 -13.05
N LYS A 182 -7.31 9.62 -12.06
CA LYS A 182 -5.85 9.71 -12.23
C LYS A 182 -5.24 8.41 -12.74
N ALA A 183 -5.59 7.30 -12.10
CA ALA A 183 -5.07 5.98 -12.45
C ALA A 183 -5.56 5.55 -13.84
N GLU A 184 -6.85 5.66 -14.12
CA GLU A 184 -7.43 5.30 -15.41
C GLU A 184 -6.79 6.07 -16.57
N LYS A 185 -6.60 7.38 -16.44
CA LYS A 185 -5.91 8.18 -17.45
C LYS A 185 -4.49 7.67 -17.74
N LEU A 186 -3.71 7.40 -16.70
CA LEU A 186 -2.34 6.96 -16.86
C LEU A 186 -2.24 5.55 -17.43
N TYR A 187 -3.05 4.61 -16.94
CA TYR A 187 -3.10 3.25 -17.51
C TYR A 187 -3.59 3.25 -18.95
N ALA A 188 -4.57 4.09 -19.30
CA ALA A 188 -5.02 4.24 -20.69
C ALA A 188 -3.90 4.76 -21.61
N GLU A 189 -3.06 5.68 -21.14
CA GLU A 189 -1.88 6.12 -21.91
C GLU A 189 -0.87 4.98 -22.06
N ILE A 190 -0.57 4.23 -21.01
CA ILE A 190 0.36 3.10 -21.06
C ILE A 190 -0.13 2.03 -22.05
N GLU A 191 -1.43 1.72 -22.07
CA GLU A 191 -2.03 0.74 -22.99
C GLU A 191 -2.01 1.22 -24.44
N ARG A 192 -2.23 2.52 -24.66
CA ARG A 192 -2.32 3.12 -26.01
C ARG A 192 -0.95 3.39 -26.63
N ASN A 193 0.05 3.69 -25.81
CA ASN A 193 1.36 4.11 -26.27
C ASN A 193 2.26 2.89 -26.52
N PRO A 194 2.63 2.58 -27.77
CA PRO A 194 3.37 1.35 -28.09
C PRO A 194 4.79 1.30 -27.50
N LEU A 195 5.31 2.39 -26.95
CA LEU A 195 6.60 2.39 -26.26
C LEU A 195 6.53 1.78 -24.88
N PHE A 196 5.35 1.79 -24.22
CA PHE A 196 5.20 1.42 -22.83
C PHE A 196 4.29 0.20 -22.64
N ALA A 197 4.47 -0.50 -21.53
CA ALA A 197 3.59 -1.57 -21.10
C ALA A 197 3.46 -1.57 -19.57
N SER A 198 2.30 -2.01 -19.08
CA SER A 198 2.13 -2.32 -17.66
C SER A 198 2.54 -3.76 -17.41
N PRO A 199 3.43 -4.04 -16.44
CA PRO A 199 3.77 -5.41 -16.07
C PRO A 199 2.70 -6.08 -15.19
N ILE A 200 1.62 -5.36 -14.82
CA ILE A 200 0.66 -5.76 -13.81
C ILE A 200 -0.65 -6.22 -14.47
N SER A 201 -1.22 -7.31 -13.95
CA SER A 201 -2.55 -7.79 -14.32
C SER A 201 -3.59 -6.70 -14.13
N LYS A 202 -4.39 -6.44 -15.15
CA LYS A 202 -5.31 -5.28 -15.24
C LYS A 202 -6.25 -5.18 -14.04
N GLU A 203 -6.76 -6.31 -13.58
CA GLU A 203 -7.70 -6.41 -12.46
C GLU A 203 -7.08 -6.09 -11.09
N ASP A 204 -5.75 -6.14 -10.98
CA ASP A 204 -5.01 -5.94 -9.74
C ASP A 204 -4.19 -4.63 -9.73
N GLN A 205 -4.33 -3.80 -10.77
CA GLN A 205 -3.62 -2.53 -10.91
C GLN A 205 -3.89 -1.57 -9.74
N SER A 206 -2.82 -1.03 -9.17
CA SER A 206 -2.90 -0.06 -8.08
C SER A 206 -3.39 1.30 -8.55
N LEU A 207 -4.29 1.93 -7.78
CA LEU A 207 -4.71 3.31 -7.98
C LEU A 207 -3.73 4.34 -7.37
N MET A 208 -2.68 3.85 -6.66
CA MET A 208 -1.73 4.70 -5.93
C MET A 208 -0.33 4.67 -6.53
N ASN A 209 0.08 3.52 -7.08
CA ASN A 209 1.43 3.29 -7.60
C ASN A 209 1.34 2.58 -8.95
N VAL A 210 1.67 3.30 -10.00
CA VAL A 210 1.58 2.83 -11.38
C VAL A 210 2.98 2.53 -11.93
N PRO A 211 3.44 1.27 -11.87
CA PRO A 211 4.66 0.87 -12.56
C PRO A 211 4.41 0.68 -14.05
N PHE A 212 5.40 1.04 -14.85
CA PHE A 212 5.41 0.79 -16.28
C PHE A 212 6.84 0.57 -16.79
N ILE A 213 6.98 -0.08 -17.89
CA ILE A 213 8.26 -0.44 -18.53
C ILE A 213 8.23 -0.08 -20.01
N PHE A 214 9.37 -0.05 -20.68
CA PHE A 214 9.40 -0.06 -22.13
C PHE A 214 8.93 -1.43 -22.66
N ALA A 215 8.00 -1.41 -23.62
CA ALA A 215 7.39 -2.62 -24.17
C ALA A 215 8.40 -3.50 -24.97
N ASN A 216 9.32 -2.85 -25.67
CA ASN A 216 10.31 -3.50 -26.57
C ASN A 216 11.76 -3.17 -26.17
N GLY A 217 12.00 -2.84 -24.91
CA GLY A 217 13.28 -2.31 -24.45
C GLY A 217 13.47 -0.84 -24.84
N GLY A 218 14.42 -0.18 -24.19
CA GLY A 218 14.71 1.24 -24.40
C GLY A 218 15.70 1.75 -23.38
N ASP A 219 16.19 2.97 -23.57
CA ASP A 219 17.07 3.62 -22.59
C ASP A 219 16.25 4.29 -21.48
N GLU A 220 16.13 3.57 -20.34
CA GLU A 220 15.45 4.10 -19.15
C GLU A 220 16.06 5.43 -18.69
N SER A 221 17.39 5.60 -18.82
CA SER A 221 18.08 6.81 -18.36
C SER A 221 17.74 8.01 -19.24
N ASP A 222 17.58 7.81 -20.54
CA ASP A 222 17.19 8.87 -21.47
C ASP A 222 15.77 9.35 -21.17
N PHE A 223 14.80 8.45 -21.05
CA PHE A 223 13.43 8.83 -20.69
C PHE A 223 13.35 9.51 -19.31
N LEU A 224 14.10 9.03 -18.32
CA LEU A 224 14.15 9.66 -17.01
C LEU A 224 14.73 11.08 -17.08
N SER A 225 15.77 11.28 -17.87
CA SER A 225 16.38 12.60 -18.09
C SER A 225 15.43 13.55 -18.83
N PHE A 226 14.71 13.04 -19.82
CA PHE A 226 13.68 13.78 -20.55
C PHE A 226 12.55 14.24 -19.62
N CYS A 227 12.06 13.35 -18.75
CA CYS A 227 11.06 13.67 -17.73
C CYS A 227 11.58 14.65 -16.68
N ASP A 228 12.83 14.46 -16.23
CA ASP A 228 13.48 15.32 -15.23
C ASP A 228 13.59 16.76 -15.71
N GLY A 229 13.95 16.98 -16.99
CA GLY A 229 13.98 18.29 -17.64
C GLY A 229 12.62 18.99 -17.70
N ARG A 230 11.51 18.25 -17.55
CA ARG A 230 10.13 18.76 -17.48
C ARG A 230 9.60 18.89 -16.04
N GLY A 231 10.46 18.71 -15.05
CA GLY A 231 10.07 18.78 -13.63
C GLY A 231 9.38 17.52 -13.10
N LEU A 232 9.30 16.44 -13.88
CA LEU A 232 8.73 15.17 -13.48
C LEU A 232 9.81 14.33 -12.76
N LYS A 233 9.82 14.41 -11.45
CA LYS A 233 10.85 13.80 -10.60
C LYS A 233 10.44 12.44 -10.03
N THR A 234 11.43 11.64 -9.61
CA THR A 234 11.24 10.38 -8.88
C THR A 234 10.46 9.29 -9.63
N LEU A 235 10.50 9.29 -10.97
CA LEU A 235 9.83 8.29 -11.80
C LEU A 235 10.59 6.97 -11.91
N LYS A 236 11.88 6.91 -11.52
CA LYS A 236 12.66 5.68 -11.57
C LYS A 236 11.99 4.58 -10.76
N GLY A 237 11.82 3.41 -11.36
CA GLY A 237 11.31 2.21 -10.70
C GLY A 237 12.21 1.74 -9.56
N HIS A 238 11.68 0.87 -8.72
CA HIS A 238 12.48 0.31 -7.63
C HIS A 238 13.60 -0.57 -8.17
N ARG A 239 14.76 -0.53 -7.53
CA ARG A 239 15.99 -1.27 -7.95
C ARG A 239 15.78 -2.78 -8.15
N SER A 240 14.76 -3.38 -7.52
CA SER A 240 14.44 -4.80 -7.65
C SER A 240 13.55 -5.13 -8.85
N VAL A 241 12.96 -4.11 -9.51
CA VAL A 241 12.00 -4.29 -10.60
C VAL A 241 12.49 -3.62 -11.89
N GLY A 242 13.19 -2.49 -11.77
CA GLY A 242 13.56 -1.64 -12.91
C GLY A 242 12.38 -0.80 -13.41
N GLY A 243 12.48 -0.34 -14.65
CA GLY A 243 11.45 0.45 -15.29
C GLY A 243 11.13 1.78 -14.59
N PHE A 244 9.89 2.16 -14.64
CA PHE A 244 9.37 3.42 -14.12
C PHE A 244 8.24 3.16 -13.11
N ARG A 245 8.00 4.12 -12.21
CA ARG A 245 6.87 4.08 -11.30
C ARG A 245 6.36 5.48 -10.98
N ALA A 246 5.15 5.78 -11.35
CA ALA A 246 4.44 6.97 -10.93
C ALA A 246 3.73 6.71 -9.59
N SER A 247 4.06 7.50 -8.56
CA SER A 247 3.35 7.48 -7.27
C SER A 247 2.33 8.62 -7.26
N ILE A 248 1.05 8.26 -7.43
CA ILE A 248 -0.05 9.21 -7.65
C ILE A 248 -1.00 9.29 -6.43
N TYR A 249 -0.43 9.34 -5.23
CA TYR A 249 -1.17 9.41 -3.97
C TYR A 249 -2.23 10.52 -3.95
N ASN A 250 -3.04 10.55 -2.90
CA ASN A 250 -4.17 11.49 -2.74
C ASN A 250 -3.81 12.95 -3.08
N ALA A 251 -2.65 13.42 -2.59
CA ALA A 251 -2.22 14.80 -2.77
C ALA A 251 -1.70 15.12 -4.19
N MET A 252 -1.40 14.11 -5.02
CA MET A 252 -0.99 14.35 -6.42
C MET A 252 -2.15 14.96 -7.20
N PRO A 253 -1.98 16.18 -7.76
CA PRO A 253 -3.02 16.77 -8.59
C PRO A 253 -3.17 16.02 -9.92
N GLU A 254 -4.37 16.06 -10.52
CA GLU A 254 -4.59 15.46 -11.85
C GLU A 254 -3.64 16.06 -12.90
N ALA A 255 -3.37 17.36 -12.83
CA ALA A 255 -2.42 18.04 -13.71
C ALA A 255 -1.00 17.43 -13.70
N GLY A 256 -0.56 16.86 -12.55
CA GLY A 256 0.71 16.16 -12.47
C GLY A 256 0.71 14.85 -13.27
N VAL A 257 -0.41 14.14 -13.28
CA VAL A 257 -0.60 12.93 -14.08
C VAL A 257 -0.71 13.31 -15.58
N ASP A 258 -1.46 14.37 -15.89
CA ASP A 258 -1.61 14.86 -17.27
C ASP A 258 -0.25 15.30 -17.86
N ALA A 259 0.62 15.92 -17.05
CA ALA A 259 1.98 16.29 -17.47
C ALA A 259 2.86 15.06 -17.78
N LEU A 260 2.73 13.98 -16.99
CA LEU A 260 3.43 12.73 -17.30
C LEU A 260 2.91 12.09 -18.59
N ILE A 261 1.60 12.06 -18.78
CA ILE A 261 0.97 11.56 -20.02
C ILE A 261 1.48 12.35 -21.24
N GLN A 262 1.50 13.67 -21.13
CA GLN A 262 2.04 14.52 -22.19
C GLN A 262 3.51 14.20 -22.48
N ALA A 263 4.34 14.03 -21.47
CA ALA A 263 5.74 13.66 -21.64
C ALA A 263 5.90 12.30 -22.34
N MET A 264 5.07 11.30 -22.00
CA MET A 264 5.08 9.99 -22.67
C MET A 264 4.72 10.10 -24.15
N GLN A 265 3.76 10.94 -24.50
CA GLN A 265 3.34 11.19 -25.89
C GLN A 265 4.39 11.94 -26.69
N GLU A 266 5.02 12.97 -26.11
CA GLU A 266 6.10 13.73 -26.74
C GLU A 266 7.34 12.86 -26.97
N TYR A 267 7.70 12.00 -25.99
CA TYR A 267 8.84 11.11 -26.12
C TYR A 267 8.67 10.07 -27.24
N LYS A 268 7.46 9.62 -27.48
CA LYS A 268 7.13 8.71 -28.61
C LYS A 268 7.45 9.31 -29.96
N ASN A 269 7.40 10.62 -30.11
CA ASN A 269 7.55 11.34 -31.38
C ASN A 269 8.99 11.83 -31.63
N GLN A 270 9.95 11.45 -30.79
CA GLN A 270 11.36 11.67 -30.96
C GLN A 270 12.02 10.52 -31.71
#